data_137740fb9953058e03d628f6e33d09fd
#
_entry.id   137740fb9953058e03d628f6e33d09fd
#
_cell.length_a   1.000
_cell.length_b   1.000
_cell.length_c   1.000
_cell.angle_alpha   90.00
_cell.angle_beta   90.00
_cell.angle_gamma   90.00
#
_symmetry.space_group_name_H-M   'P 1'
#
loop_
_entity.id
_entity.type
_entity.pdbx_description
1 polymer ?
#
loop_
_entity_poly.entity_id
_entity_poly.type
_entity_poly.pdbx_seq_one_letter_code
_entity_poly.pdbx_strand_id
1 'polypeptide(L)'
;NQLPTVHPHNTRFRTSRLDRHLALSVTADTVSRLSEVVATPILPNTPPSPSLPAHAFWMANSVIDPTTGTSLEYAQLKLGADGVEWIHAASLEIGRLAQGIHPHMPTGSDTIHFIKHTDKPFDRKATYLRIVTSVRTNKAESKRVRFTVGGDRVDYPGETSTPTVDLTTIKIQLNSVLSTPDAKFMTADISDFYLNTPLLHKEYMRIPVKDIPQCVIDQYNLAPLVHNGHV
;
A
#
# COMPACT_ATOMS: atom_id res chain seq x y z
N ASN A 1 28.09 18.55 -28.47
CA ASN A 1 27.33 17.48 -27.89
C ASN A 1 27.83 17.24 -26.47
N GLN A 2 27.29 18.00 -25.49
CA GLN A 2 27.53 17.77 -24.08
C GLN A 2 26.29 17.03 -23.55
N LEU A 3 26.54 15.87 -22.94
CA LEU A 3 25.52 15.10 -22.19
C LEU A 3 25.13 15.89 -20.93
N PRO A 4 23.86 15.90 -20.53
CA PRO A 4 23.42 16.58 -19.31
C PRO A 4 23.99 15.87 -18.10
N THR A 5 24.65 16.62 -17.23
CA THR A 5 25.12 16.19 -15.91
C THR A 5 23.93 15.81 -15.02
N VAL A 6 23.83 14.52 -14.70
CA VAL A 6 22.88 14.01 -13.71
C VAL A 6 23.37 14.45 -12.32
N HIS A 7 22.65 15.35 -11.67
CA HIS A 7 22.89 15.66 -10.27
C HIS A 7 22.49 14.46 -9.41
N PRO A 8 23.35 14.01 -8.50
CA PRO A 8 23.00 12.94 -7.58
C PRO A 8 21.91 13.45 -6.62
N HIS A 9 20.75 12.85 -6.67
CA HIS A 9 19.69 13.05 -5.68
C HIS A 9 20.23 12.66 -4.30
N ASN A 10 20.22 13.63 -3.40
CA ASN A 10 20.63 13.49 -2.01
C ASN A 10 19.55 12.68 -1.27
N THR A 11 19.64 11.36 -1.32
CA THR A 11 18.83 10.45 -0.52
C THR A 11 19.29 10.57 0.93
N ARG A 12 18.67 11.51 1.68
CA ARG A 12 18.76 11.53 3.13
C ARG A 12 18.05 10.30 3.68
N PHE A 13 18.81 9.24 3.95
CA PHE A 13 18.35 8.16 4.82
C PHE A 13 18.09 8.76 6.21
N ARG A 14 16.82 8.99 6.54
CA ARG A 14 16.40 9.24 7.92
C ARG A 14 16.41 7.90 8.64
N THR A 15 17.57 7.43 9.05
CA THR A 15 17.67 6.37 10.04
C THR A 15 17.22 6.94 11.38
N SER A 16 16.02 6.62 11.82
CA SER A 16 15.61 6.87 13.20
C SER A 16 16.52 6.06 14.12
N ARG A 17 16.81 6.58 15.32
CA ARG A 17 17.68 5.93 16.31
C ARG A 17 17.20 4.54 16.75
N LEU A 18 15.93 4.20 16.47
CA LEU A 18 15.33 2.88 16.73
C LEU A 18 15.76 1.82 15.70
N ASP A 19 16.10 2.20 14.47
CA ASP A 19 16.41 1.21 13.41
C ASP A 19 17.78 0.54 13.58
N ARG A 20 18.63 1.03 14.50
CA ARG A 20 19.95 0.44 14.76
C ARG A 20 19.92 -0.82 15.64
N HIS A 21 18.78 -1.15 16.27
CA HIS A 21 18.67 -2.28 17.18
C HIS A 21 17.90 -3.48 16.61
N LEU A 22 17.43 -3.39 15.37
CA LEU A 22 16.77 -4.50 14.66
C LEU A 22 17.74 -5.27 13.74
N ALA A 23 19.04 -5.24 14.01
CA ALA A 23 19.91 -6.31 13.57
C ALA A 23 19.59 -7.51 14.46
N LEU A 24 18.63 -8.34 14.04
CA LEU A 24 18.36 -9.63 14.65
C LEU A 24 19.66 -10.44 14.57
N SER A 25 20.43 -10.43 15.66
CA SER A 25 21.42 -11.47 15.85
C SER A 25 20.61 -12.75 16.03
N VAL A 26 20.61 -13.61 15.02
CA VAL A 26 20.08 -14.96 15.15
C VAL A 26 21.01 -15.66 16.11
N THR A 27 20.61 -15.74 17.39
CA THR A 27 21.36 -16.47 18.40
C THR A 27 21.20 -17.96 18.14
N ALA A 28 22.15 -18.76 18.63
CA ALA A 28 22.09 -20.24 18.55
C ALA A 28 20.75 -20.77 19.08
N ASP A 29 20.16 -20.06 20.06
CA ASP A 29 18.85 -20.36 20.65
C ASP A 29 17.68 -20.17 19.65
N THR A 30 17.75 -19.16 18.80
CA THR A 30 16.75 -18.94 17.74
C THR A 30 16.85 -20.01 16.65
N VAL A 31 18.06 -20.45 16.32
CA VAL A 31 18.30 -21.56 15.37
C VAL A 31 17.79 -22.87 15.94
N SER A 32 18.01 -23.13 17.24
CA SER A 32 17.47 -24.30 17.93
C SER A 32 15.94 -24.34 17.91
N ARG A 33 15.26 -23.23 18.19
CA ARG A 33 13.80 -23.12 18.13
C ARG A 33 13.24 -23.30 16.72
N LEU A 34 13.93 -22.79 15.69
CA LEU A 34 13.56 -23.03 14.29
C LEU A 34 13.73 -24.49 13.89
N SER A 35 14.76 -25.17 14.42
CA SER A 35 14.98 -26.61 14.21
C SER A 35 13.89 -27.46 14.88
N GLU A 36 13.41 -27.08 16.06
CA GLU A 36 12.31 -27.74 16.74
C GLU A 36 10.98 -27.58 16.01
N VAL A 37 10.72 -26.41 15.41
CA VAL A 37 9.50 -26.16 14.61
C VAL A 37 9.51 -26.97 13.30
N VAL A 38 10.69 -27.21 12.73
CA VAL A 38 10.83 -28.03 11.50
C VAL A 38 10.81 -29.53 11.78
N ALA A 39 11.18 -29.93 13.03
CA ALA A 39 11.26 -31.34 13.44
C ALA A 39 9.97 -31.88 14.05
N THR A 40 8.93 -31.10 14.25
CA THR A 40 7.63 -31.64 14.66
C THR A 40 7.04 -32.45 13.52
N PRO A 41 6.88 -33.78 13.68
CA PRO A 41 6.26 -34.58 12.66
C PRO A 41 4.83 -34.08 12.44
N ILE A 42 4.48 -33.78 11.20
CA ILE A 42 3.10 -33.51 10.81
C ILE A 42 2.31 -34.76 11.16
N LEU A 43 1.54 -34.70 12.23
CA LEU A 43 0.64 -35.77 12.64
C LEU A 43 -0.32 -36.07 11.47
N PRO A 44 -0.38 -37.31 10.97
CA PRO A 44 -1.16 -37.62 9.77
C PRO A 44 -2.69 -37.64 9.97
N ASN A 45 -3.22 -37.17 11.09
CA ASN A 45 -4.64 -37.27 11.45
C ASN A 45 -5.28 -35.97 11.98
N THR A 46 -4.77 -34.79 11.62
CA THR A 46 -5.60 -33.61 11.73
C THR A 46 -6.61 -33.66 10.58
N PRO A 47 -7.94 -33.63 10.88
CA PRO A 47 -8.92 -33.48 9.80
C PRO A 47 -8.53 -32.23 9.00
N PRO A 48 -8.67 -32.25 7.67
CA PRO A 48 -8.34 -31.08 6.86
C PRO A 48 -9.11 -29.91 7.44
N SER A 49 -8.38 -28.87 7.82
CA SER A 49 -9.00 -27.59 8.22
C SER A 49 -9.99 -27.27 7.11
N PRO A 50 -11.24 -26.90 7.43
CA PRO A 50 -12.23 -26.63 6.42
C PRO A 50 -11.60 -25.64 5.44
N SER A 51 -11.44 -26.07 4.19
CA SER A 51 -10.87 -25.25 3.14
C SER A 51 -11.74 -24.00 3.04
N LEU A 52 -11.21 -22.87 3.48
CA LEU A 52 -11.90 -21.60 3.30
C LEU A 52 -12.24 -21.49 1.81
N PRO A 53 -13.48 -21.21 1.47
CA PRO A 53 -13.86 -21.06 0.08
C PRO A 53 -12.96 -20.05 -0.61
N ALA A 54 -12.60 -20.30 -1.87
CA ALA A 54 -11.61 -19.50 -2.61
C ALA A 54 -11.87 -17.98 -2.54
N HIS A 55 -13.14 -17.56 -2.42
CA HIS A 55 -13.50 -16.15 -2.21
C HIS A 55 -13.10 -15.59 -0.85
N ALA A 56 -12.88 -16.42 0.18
CA ALA A 56 -12.43 -15.94 1.48
C ALA A 56 -11.01 -15.33 1.43
N PHE A 57 -10.18 -15.78 0.51
CA PHE A 57 -8.86 -15.18 0.26
C PHE A 57 -8.95 -13.72 -0.26
N TRP A 58 -9.96 -13.44 -1.07
CA TRP A 58 -10.19 -12.10 -1.61
C TRP A 58 -10.77 -11.13 -0.57
N MET A 59 -11.34 -11.67 0.50
CA MET A 59 -11.94 -10.93 1.60
C MET A 59 -10.99 -10.74 2.79
N ALA A 60 -9.76 -11.22 2.70
CA ALA A 60 -8.78 -11.05 3.79
C ALA A 60 -8.59 -9.57 4.13
N ASN A 61 -8.90 -9.20 5.36
CA ASN A 61 -8.94 -7.83 5.90
C ASN A 61 -10.05 -6.91 5.33
N SER A 62 -10.95 -7.39 4.50
CA SER A 62 -12.15 -6.65 4.10
C SER A 62 -13.07 -6.45 5.31
N VAL A 63 -13.79 -5.34 5.31
CA VAL A 63 -14.81 -5.09 6.33
C VAL A 63 -16.06 -5.86 5.93
N ILE A 64 -16.49 -6.77 6.80
CA ILE A 64 -17.66 -7.61 6.55
C ILE A 64 -18.80 -7.14 7.42
N ASP A 65 -19.99 -7.02 6.85
CA ASP A 65 -21.22 -6.83 7.60
C ASP A 65 -21.53 -8.10 8.40
N PRO A 66 -21.59 -8.02 9.74
CA PRO A 66 -21.83 -9.21 10.58
C PRO A 66 -23.20 -9.82 10.37
N THR A 67 -24.17 -9.07 9.84
CA THR A 67 -25.54 -9.52 9.64
C THR A 67 -25.71 -10.23 8.29
N THR A 68 -25.12 -9.67 7.24
CA THR A 68 -25.33 -10.17 5.86
C THR A 68 -24.16 -10.98 5.34
N GLY A 69 -22.98 -10.93 5.99
CA GLY A 69 -21.75 -11.56 5.53
C GLY A 69 -21.17 -10.94 4.27
N THR A 70 -21.69 -9.80 3.80
CA THR A 70 -21.22 -9.12 2.59
C THR A 70 -20.10 -8.13 2.91
N SER A 71 -19.19 -7.90 1.96
CA SER A 71 -18.15 -6.90 2.10
C SER A 71 -18.74 -5.51 2.01
N LEU A 72 -18.41 -4.66 2.99
CA LEU A 72 -18.81 -3.25 3.03
C LEU A 72 -17.78 -2.40 2.31
N GLU A 73 -18.27 -1.57 1.38
CA GLU A 73 -17.45 -0.60 0.67
C GLU A 73 -17.36 0.73 1.42
N TYR A 74 -16.39 1.57 1.05
CA TYR A 74 -16.17 2.88 1.66
C TYR A 74 -17.44 3.74 1.71
N ALA A 75 -18.25 3.73 0.64
CA ALA A 75 -19.49 4.48 0.58
C ALA A 75 -20.50 4.13 1.69
N GLN A 76 -20.52 2.87 2.11
CA GLN A 76 -21.36 2.37 3.19
C GLN A 76 -20.71 2.65 4.56
N LEU A 77 -19.39 2.40 4.66
CA LEU A 77 -18.62 2.57 5.89
C LEU A 77 -18.63 4.01 6.40
N LYS A 78 -18.50 5.00 5.51
CA LYS A 78 -18.53 6.43 5.89
C LYS A 78 -19.87 6.89 6.44
N LEU A 79 -20.96 6.14 6.22
CA LEU A 79 -22.31 6.42 6.74
C LEU A 79 -22.62 5.60 8.00
N GLY A 80 -21.78 4.64 8.33
CA GLY A 80 -21.96 3.78 9.51
C GLY A 80 -21.53 4.43 10.81
N ALA A 81 -21.61 3.67 11.91
CA ALA A 81 -21.27 4.13 13.27
C ALA A 81 -19.83 4.70 13.36
N ASP A 82 -18.89 4.09 12.64
CA ASP A 82 -17.48 4.49 12.60
C ASP A 82 -17.16 5.40 11.43
N GLY A 83 -18.15 6.05 10.86
CA GLY A 83 -18.00 6.84 9.62
C GLY A 83 -16.93 7.93 9.71
N VAL A 84 -16.83 8.59 10.86
CA VAL A 84 -15.83 9.64 11.13
C VAL A 84 -14.40 9.09 10.98
N GLU A 85 -14.13 7.90 11.51
CA GLU A 85 -12.82 7.26 11.42
C GLU A 85 -12.48 6.83 9.99
N TRP A 86 -13.47 6.35 9.24
CA TRP A 86 -13.29 6.01 7.83
C TRP A 86 -13.02 7.24 6.96
N ILE A 87 -13.73 8.35 7.22
CA ILE A 87 -13.50 9.64 6.57
C ILE A 87 -12.10 10.16 6.91
N HIS A 88 -11.69 10.05 8.17
CA HIS A 88 -10.34 10.44 8.59
C HIS A 88 -9.27 9.59 7.89
N ALA A 89 -9.43 8.27 7.86
CA ALA A 89 -8.50 7.38 7.15
C ALA A 89 -8.40 7.70 5.64
N ALA A 90 -9.52 8.07 5.01
CA ALA A 90 -9.52 8.50 3.61
C ALA A 90 -8.79 9.85 3.42
N SER A 91 -8.97 10.79 4.34
CA SER A 91 -8.27 12.09 4.27
C SER A 91 -6.75 11.92 4.41
N LEU A 92 -6.32 11.05 5.32
CA LEU A 92 -4.89 10.73 5.49
C LEU A 92 -4.29 10.05 4.24
N GLU A 93 -5.03 9.14 3.60
CA GLU A 93 -4.55 8.48 2.39
C GLU A 93 -4.43 9.47 1.20
N ILE A 94 -5.41 10.36 1.02
CA ILE A 94 -5.30 11.42 0.01
C ILE A 94 -4.14 12.36 0.34
N GLY A 95 -4.03 12.80 1.60
CA GLY A 95 -2.92 13.65 2.03
C GLY A 95 -1.56 13.00 1.81
N ARG A 96 -1.44 11.69 2.05
CA ARG A 96 -0.21 10.93 1.82
C ARG A 96 0.16 10.89 0.33
N LEU A 97 -0.81 10.71 -0.55
CA LEU A 97 -0.58 10.68 -2.00
C LEU A 97 -0.37 12.07 -2.60
N ALA A 98 -1.01 13.08 -2.03
CA ALA A 98 -0.90 14.48 -2.46
C ALA A 98 0.21 15.19 -1.67
N GLN A 99 -0.03 16.42 -1.24
CA GLN A 99 0.96 17.27 -0.58
C GLN A 99 0.76 17.35 0.95
N GLY A 100 -0.01 16.42 1.52
CA GLY A 100 -0.32 16.37 2.95
C GLY A 100 -1.75 16.77 3.26
N ILE A 101 -2.17 16.64 4.52
CA ILE A 101 -3.47 17.08 5.03
C ILE A 101 -3.32 17.68 6.44
N HIS A 102 -3.54 18.97 6.57
CA HIS A 102 -3.39 19.67 7.84
C HIS A 102 -4.58 19.39 8.77
N PRO A 103 -4.36 19.35 10.09
CA PRO A 103 -3.05 19.42 10.80
C PRO A 103 -2.33 18.07 10.93
N HIS A 104 -2.92 16.97 10.45
CA HIS A 104 -2.49 15.61 10.76
C HIS A 104 -1.23 15.16 10.00
N MET A 105 -1.04 15.66 8.79
CA MET A 105 0.07 15.26 7.92
C MET A 105 0.58 16.50 7.16
N PRO A 106 1.70 17.09 7.58
CA PRO A 106 2.18 18.35 6.98
C PRO A 106 2.72 18.18 5.55
N THR A 107 3.16 16.98 5.18
CA THR A 107 3.73 16.68 3.85
C THR A 107 3.24 15.32 3.36
N GLY A 108 3.04 15.19 2.05
CA GLY A 108 2.74 13.94 1.37
C GLY A 108 3.85 13.52 0.41
N SER A 109 3.57 12.53 -0.43
CA SER A 109 4.52 12.00 -1.43
C SER A 109 4.53 12.79 -2.73
N ASP A 110 3.65 13.75 -2.90
CA ASP A 110 3.50 14.56 -4.12
C ASP A 110 3.24 13.72 -5.40
N THR A 111 2.60 12.56 -5.23
CA THR A 111 2.35 11.61 -6.31
C THR A 111 1.14 12.02 -7.15
N ILE A 112 0.12 12.65 -6.54
CA ILE A 112 -1.10 13.07 -7.22
C ILE A 112 -1.30 14.59 -7.13
N HIS A 113 -1.84 15.15 -8.22
CA HIS A 113 -2.22 16.55 -8.32
C HIS A 113 -3.65 16.67 -8.84
N PHE A 114 -4.42 17.57 -8.27
CA PHE A 114 -5.76 17.88 -8.74
C PHE A 114 -5.69 18.93 -9.85
N ILE A 115 -6.31 18.64 -10.98
CA ILE A 115 -6.30 19.51 -12.15
C ILE A 115 -7.73 19.76 -12.67
N LYS A 116 -7.90 20.78 -13.48
CA LYS A 116 -9.16 20.99 -14.20
C LYS A 116 -9.35 19.92 -15.25
N HIS A 117 -10.60 19.54 -15.50
CA HIS A 117 -10.92 18.59 -16.57
C HIS A 117 -10.38 19.02 -17.94
N THR A 118 -10.33 20.33 -18.20
CA THR A 118 -9.79 20.91 -19.44
C THR A 118 -8.28 20.79 -19.61
N ASP A 119 -7.55 20.62 -18.49
CA ASP A 119 -6.09 20.55 -18.49
C ASP A 119 -5.58 19.14 -18.81
N LYS A 120 -6.49 18.16 -18.83
CA LYS A 120 -6.18 16.81 -19.29
C LYS A 120 -6.02 16.81 -20.82
N PRO A 121 -4.91 16.31 -21.39
CA PRO A 121 -4.77 16.15 -22.83
C PRO A 121 -5.91 15.31 -23.42
N PHE A 122 -6.38 15.70 -24.61
CA PHE A 122 -7.56 15.05 -25.22
C PHE A 122 -7.27 13.60 -25.67
N ASP A 123 -6.02 13.31 -26.02
CA ASP A 123 -5.52 12.00 -26.44
C ASP A 123 -5.31 11.02 -25.26
N ARG A 124 -5.34 11.53 -24.01
CA ARG A 124 -5.20 10.69 -22.81
C ARG A 124 -6.56 10.30 -22.25
N LYS A 125 -6.71 9.04 -21.90
CA LYS A 125 -7.92 8.52 -21.23
C LYS A 125 -7.78 8.67 -19.72
N ALA A 126 -8.84 9.10 -19.06
CA ALA A 126 -8.89 9.05 -17.61
C ALA A 126 -9.48 7.71 -17.15
N THR A 127 -8.82 7.07 -16.23
CA THR A 127 -9.30 5.87 -15.54
C THR A 127 -10.19 6.24 -14.33
N TYR A 128 -10.58 5.27 -13.56
CA TYR A 128 -11.41 5.43 -12.36
C TYR A 128 -10.62 5.14 -11.09
N LEU A 129 -11.08 5.71 -9.99
CA LEU A 129 -10.61 5.39 -8.67
C LEU A 129 -11.33 4.15 -8.13
N ARG A 130 -10.57 3.21 -7.56
CA ARG A 130 -11.09 2.15 -6.71
C ARG A 130 -10.65 2.39 -5.27
N ILE A 131 -11.61 2.41 -4.35
CA ILE A 131 -11.35 2.58 -2.93
C ILE A 131 -11.38 1.21 -2.27
N VAL A 132 -10.28 0.86 -1.61
CA VAL A 132 -10.14 -0.40 -0.87
C VAL A 132 -10.07 -0.09 0.61
N THR A 133 -10.95 -0.72 1.38
CA THR A 133 -11.03 -0.57 2.84
C THR A 133 -10.58 -1.84 3.54
N SER A 134 -9.89 -1.70 4.65
CA SER A 134 -9.46 -2.82 5.47
C SER A 134 -9.31 -2.44 6.94
N VAL A 135 -9.43 -3.42 7.84
CA VAL A 135 -9.19 -3.25 9.27
C VAL A 135 -7.88 -3.93 9.65
N ARG A 136 -7.02 -3.25 10.38
CA ARG A 136 -5.73 -3.72 10.89
C ARG A 136 -5.76 -3.76 12.40
N THR A 137 -5.99 -4.92 12.98
CA THR A 137 -6.20 -5.09 14.43
C THR A 137 -5.01 -4.71 15.31
N ASN A 138 -3.77 -4.74 14.76
CA ASN A 138 -2.53 -4.54 15.51
C ASN A 138 -1.84 -3.20 15.20
N LYS A 139 -2.56 -2.21 14.69
CA LYS A 139 -2.02 -0.88 14.37
C LYS A 139 -2.79 0.21 15.10
N ALA A 140 -2.11 1.30 15.47
CA ALA A 140 -2.74 2.45 16.11
C ALA A 140 -3.90 3.00 15.27
N GLU A 141 -3.70 3.07 13.95
CA GLU A 141 -4.76 3.35 12.99
C GLU A 141 -5.32 2.02 12.50
N SER A 142 -6.39 1.57 13.12
CA SER A 142 -7.02 0.29 12.79
C SER A 142 -7.71 0.31 11.43
N LYS A 143 -8.32 1.43 11.07
CA LYS A 143 -9.03 1.59 9.79
C LYS A 143 -8.08 2.10 8.72
N ARG A 144 -8.09 1.43 7.58
CA ARG A 144 -7.23 1.78 6.46
C ARG A 144 -8.07 1.92 5.20
N VAL A 145 -7.86 3.04 4.53
CA VAL A 145 -8.37 3.31 3.18
C VAL A 145 -7.19 3.35 2.22
N ARG A 146 -7.34 2.77 1.04
CA ARG A 146 -6.38 2.87 -0.05
C ARG A 146 -7.09 3.34 -1.32
N PHE A 147 -6.48 4.27 -2.00
CA PHE A 147 -6.89 4.69 -3.32
C PHE A 147 -6.03 3.98 -4.37
N THR A 148 -6.69 3.21 -5.22
CA THR A 148 -6.04 2.48 -6.30
C THR A 148 -6.60 2.90 -7.65
N VAL A 149 -5.74 2.97 -8.63
CA VAL A 149 -6.09 3.32 -10.01
C VAL A 149 -6.65 2.09 -10.72
N GLY A 150 -7.68 2.24 -11.52
CA GLY A 150 -8.20 1.18 -12.40
C GLY A 150 -7.20 0.88 -13.52
N GLY A 151 -6.29 -0.07 -13.26
CA GLY A 151 -5.18 -0.43 -14.15
C GLY A 151 -5.62 -1.06 -15.47
N ASP A 152 -6.84 -1.57 -15.55
CA ASP A 152 -7.44 -2.14 -16.77
C ASP A 152 -7.65 -1.11 -17.90
N ARG A 153 -7.57 0.19 -17.57
CA ARG A 153 -7.74 1.30 -18.52
C ARG A 153 -6.48 2.12 -18.75
N VAL A 154 -5.40 1.75 -18.07
CA VAL A 154 -4.10 2.40 -18.25
C VAL A 154 -3.38 1.71 -19.39
N ASP A 155 -3.03 2.48 -20.42
CA ASP A 155 -2.21 1.99 -21.53
C ASP A 155 -0.73 2.09 -21.13
N TYR A 156 -0.22 1.00 -20.56
CA TYR A 156 1.15 0.91 -20.11
C TYR A 156 1.93 -0.04 -21.03
N PRO A 157 2.91 0.46 -21.80
CA PRO A 157 3.65 -0.34 -22.77
C PRO A 157 4.71 -1.27 -22.14
N GLY A 158 4.95 -1.14 -20.84
CA GLY A 158 5.94 -1.93 -20.13
C GLY A 158 5.39 -3.22 -19.51
N GLU A 159 6.28 -3.96 -18.88
CA GLU A 159 5.90 -5.13 -18.10
C GLU A 159 5.15 -4.72 -16.82
N THR A 160 3.96 -5.28 -16.61
CA THR A 160 3.08 -4.91 -15.48
C THR A 160 3.24 -5.81 -14.27
N SER A 161 4.06 -6.85 -14.37
CA SER A 161 4.34 -7.78 -13.29
C SER A 161 5.82 -7.76 -12.90
N THR A 162 6.08 -7.78 -11.59
CA THR A 162 7.43 -8.02 -11.09
C THR A 162 7.46 -9.42 -10.50
N PRO A 163 8.32 -10.31 -11.01
CA PRO A 163 8.42 -11.65 -10.47
C PRO A 163 8.90 -11.59 -9.01
N THR A 164 8.19 -12.30 -8.14
CA THR A 164 8.67 -12.52 -6.77
C THR A 164 9.76 -13.57 -6.75
N VAL A 165 10.67 -13.47 -5.79
CA VAL A 165 11.71 -14.48 -5.62
C VAL A 165 11.07 -15.85 -5.34
N ASP A 166 11.53 -16.89 -6.00
CA ASP A 166 11.05 -18.25 -5.78
C ASP A 166 11.55 -18.84 -4.45
N LEU A 167 10.83 -19.83 -3.96
CA LEU A 167 11.13 -20.46 -2.67
C LEU A 167 12.53 -21.14 -2.66
N THR A 168 12.99 -21.66 -3.80
CA THR A 168 14.31 -22.31 -3.92
C THR A 168 15.42 -21.30 -3.70
N THR A 169 15.31 -20.13 -4.32
CA THR A 169 16.26 -19.02 -4.13
C THR A 169 16.31 -18.57 -2.66
N ILE A 170 15.16 -18.46 -1.99
CA ILE A 170 15.09 -18.12 -0.56
C ILE A 170 15.80 -19.19 0.27
N LYS A 171 15.54 -20.48 0.00
CA LYS A 171 16.19 -21.58 0.71
C LYS A 171 17.70 -21.60 0.50
N ILE A 172 18.18 -21.37 -0.71
CA ILE A 172 19.60 -21.28 -1.02
C ILE A 172 20.23 -20.14 -0.23
N GLN A 173 19.62 -18.96 -0.22
CA GLN A 173 20.12 -17.79 0.50
C GLN A 173 20.20 -18.07 2.01
N LEU A 174 19.15 -18.61 2.61
CA LEU A 174 19.14 -18.94 4.04
C LEU A 174 20.18 -20.01 4.37
N ASN A 175 20.31 -21.05 3.54
CA ASN A 175 21.31 -22.11 3.73
C ASN A 175 22.73 -21.55 3.63
N SER A 176 22.99 -20.64 2.70
CA SER A 176 24.28 -19.97 2.57
C SER A 176 24.65 -19.19 3.82
N VAL A 177 23.67 -18.45 4.40
CA VAL A 177 23.89 -17.72 5.66
C VAL A 177 24.19 -18.66 6.82
N LEU A 178 23.44 -19.76 6.94
CA LEU A 178 23.63 -20.76 8.00
C LEU A 178 24.96 -21.52 7.89
N SER A 179 25.46 -21.69 6.67
CA SER A 179 26.69 -22.45 6.39
C SER A 179 27.97 -21.59 6.43
N THR A 180 27.82 -20.26 6.52
CA THR A 180 28.97 -19.35 6.49
C THR A 180 29.21 -18.77 7.89
N PRO A 181 30.36 -18.96 8.51
CA PRO A 181 30.67 -18.36 9.79
C PRO A 181 30.49 -16.82 9.76
N ASP A 182 29.92 -16.27 10.80
CA ASP A 182 29.66 -14.82 11.00
C ASP A 182 28.76 -14.16 9.95
N ALA A 183 28.16 -14.91 9.04
CA ALA A 183 27.20 -14.37 8.10
C ALA A 183 25.95 -13.86 8.82
N LYS A 184 25.41 -12.75 8.31
CA LYS A 184 24.19 -12.13 8.86
C LYS A 184 23.13 -12.03 7.76
N PHE A 185 21.89 -12.23 8.13
CA PHE A 185 20.74 -12.06 7.27
C PHE A 185 20.00 -10.76 7.65
N MET A 186 19.60 -9.99 6.66
CA MET A 186 18.83 -8.79 6.84
C MET A 186 17.70 -8.76 5.80
N THR A 187 16.51 -8.36 6.24
CA THR A 187 15.41 -7.97 5.36
C THR A 187 15.13 -6.48 5.53
N ALA A 188 14.80 -5.82 4.46
CA ALA A 188 14.41 -4.42 4.47
C ALA A 188 13.14 -4.22 3.64
N ASP A 189 12.23 -3.40 4.15
CA ASP A 189 11.08 -2.89 3.40
C ASP A 189 11.29 -1.39 3.17
N ILE A 190 11.16 -0.96 1.93
CA ILE A 190 11.34 0.45 1.57
C ILE A 190 9.95 1.10 1.53
N SER A 191 9.70 1.98 2.49
CA SER A 191 8.44 2.71 2.55
C SER A 191 8.22 3.53 1.28
N ASP A 192 7.00 3.43 0.75
CA ASP A 192 6.54 4.19 -0.41
C ASP A 192 7.44 4.07 -1.66
N PHE A 193 8.13 2.92 -1.83
CA PHE A 193 9.11 2.70 -2.90
C PHE A 193 8.57 3.07 -4.28
N TYR A 194 7.37 2.58 -4.62
CA TYR A 194 6.76 2.85 -5.93
C TYR A 194 6.27 4.30 -6.06
N LEU A 195 5.84 4.95 -4.98
CA LEU A 195 5.39 6.34 -4.99
C LEU A 195 6.55 7.33 -5.21
N ASN A 196 7.76 6.92 -4.87
CA ASN A 196 8.98 7.72 -5.09
C ASN A 196 9.61 7.50 -6.48
N THR A 197 9.02 6.63 -7.30
CA THR A 197 9.49 6.38 -8.66
C THR A 197 8.63 7.17 -9.64
N PRO A 198 9.21 8.14 -10.38
CA PRO A 198 8.44 8.93 -11.32
C PRO A 198 7.90 8.07 -12.48
N LEU A 199 6.65 8.28 -12.83
CA LEU A 199 6.07 7.68 -14.02
C LEU A 199 6.68 8.29 -15.29
N LEU A 200 6.91 7.47 -16.31
CA LEU A 200 7.40 7.93 -17.61
C LEU A 200 6.42 8.94 -18.24
N HIS A 201 5.13 8.70 -18.07
CA HIS A 201 4.05 9.57 -18.52
C HIS A 201 3.04 9.76 -17.39
N LYS A 202 2.44 10.96 -17.32
CA LYS A 202 1.35 11.23 -16.38
C LYS A 202 0.14 10.41 -16.73
N GLU A 203 -0.47 9.79 -15.71
CA GLU A 203 -1.75 9.10 -15.82
C GLU A 203 -2.86 9.95 -15.20
N TYR A 204 -4.07 9.80 -15.71
CA TYR A 204 -5.21 10.63 -15.33
C TYR A 204 -6.30 9.74 -14.72
N MET A 205 -6.90 10.23 -13.64
CA MET A 205 -7.92 9.50 -12.89
C MET A 205 -9.10 10.44 -12.58
N ARG A 206 -10.29 9.88 -12.53
CA ARG A 206 -11.49 10.59 -12.06
C ARG A 206 -11.84 10.13 -10.67
N ILE A 207 -12.01 11.07 -9.76
CA ILE A 207 -12.39 10.82 -8.39
C ILE A 207 -13.80 11.39 -8.18
N PRO A 208 -14.81 10.58 -7.82
CA PRO A 208 -16.13 11.10 -7.48
C PRO A 208 -16.04 12.02 -6.27
N VAL A 209 -16.55 13.23 -6.37
CA VAL A 209 -16.51 14.24 -5.28
C VAL A 209 -17.15 13.72 -4.01
N LYS A 210 -18.23 12.94 -4.13
CA LYS A 210 -18.91 12.30 -3.00
C LYS A 210 -18.00 11.38 -2.16
N ASP A 211 -16.88 10.92 -2.72
CA ASP A 211 -15.95 10.00 -2.07
C ASP A 211 -14.72 10.72 -1.51
N ILE A 212 -14.62 12.03 -1.73
CA ILE A 212 -13.56 12.88 -1.19
C ILE A 212 -14.03 13.47 0.15
N PRO A 213 -13.27 13.34 1.25
CA PRO A 213 -13.57 14.02 2.51
C PRO A 213 -13.64 15.55 2.36
N GLN A 214 -14.56 16.20 3.10
CA GLN A 214 -14.77 17.64 3.00
C GLN A 214 -13.50 18.45 3.31
N CYS A 215 -12.73 18.04 4.33
CA CYS A 215 -11.46 18.69 4.68
C CYS A 215 -10.44 18.69 3.52
N VAL A 216 -10.45 17.67 2.68
CA VAL A 216 -9.61 17.60 1.47
C VAL A 216 -10.15 18.57 0.40
N ILE A 217 -11.46 18.59 0.20
CA ILE A 217 -12.10 19.53 -0.75
C ILE A 217 -11.74 20.96 -0.40
N ASP A 218 -11.82 21.32 0.89
CA ASP A 218 -11.54 22.65 1.38
C ASP A 218 -10.05 23.00 1.27
N GLN A 219 -9.17 22.12 1.75
CA GLN A 219 -7.73 22.38 1.75
C GLN A 219 -7.16 22.53 0.34
N TYR A 220 -7.58 21.69 -0.60
CA TYR A 220 -7.10 21.70 -1.98
C TYR A 220 -7.94 22.56 -2.91
N ASN A 221 -8.95 23.27 -2.37
CA ASN A 221 -9.87 24.12 -3.14
C ASN A 221 -10.43 23.39 -4.37
N LEU A 222 -11.01 22.20 -4.17
CA LEU A 222 -11.44 21.34 -5.26
C LEU A 222 -12.75 21.76 -5.91
N ALA A 223 -13.57 22.60 -5.25
CA ALA A 223 -14.88 23.03 -5.76
C ALA A 223 -14.84 23.55 -7.21
N PRO A 224 -13.89 24.44 -7.59
CA PRO A 224 -13.80 24.95 -8.97
C PRO A 224 -13.27 23.93 -9.98
N LEU A 225 -12.74 22.76 -9.53
CA LEU A 225 -12.20 21.70 -10.40
C LEU A 225 -13.27 20.67 -10.75
N VAL A 226 -14.41 20.70 -10.07
CA VAL A 226 -15.47 19.69 -10.24
C VAL A 226 -16.09 19.78 -11.63
N HIS A 227 -16.08 18.67 -12.34
CA HIS A 227 -16.75 18.48 -13.61
C HIS A 227 -17.57 17.19 -13.61
N ASN A 228 -18.89 17.28 -13.88
CA ASN A 228 -19.81 16.14 -13.86
C ASN A 228 -19.71 15.27 -12.58
N GLY A 229 -19.58 15.90 -11.41
CA GLY A 229 -19.50 15.23 -10.12
C GLY A 229 -18.17 14.54 -9.82
N HIS A 230 -17.11 14.82 -10.58
CA HIS A 230 -15.76 14.30 -10.42
C HIS A 230 -14.70 15.41 -10.43
N VAL A 231 -13.60 15.13 -9.80
CA VAL A 231 -12.34 15.87 -9.91
C VAL A 231 -11.33 15.01 -10.66
#